data_02c703e9cd15be2db8195a19b20bf8cb
#
_entry.id   02c703e9cd15be2db8195a19b20bf8cb
#
_cell.length_a   1.000
_cell.length_b   1.000
_cell.length_c   1.000
_cell.angle_alpha   90.00
_cell.angle_beta   90.00
_cell.angle_gamma   90.00
#
_symmetry.space_group_name_H-M   'P 1'
#
loop_
_entity.id
_entity.type
_entity.pdbx_description
1 polymer ?
#
loop_
_entity_poly.entity_id
_entity_poly.type
_entity_poly.pdbx_seq_one_letter_code
_entity_poly.pdbx_strand_id
1 'polypeptide(L)'
;MLESTRDHGTQPLDGLLTRWDITNHQLVETSVEQLNHKQVQRARKGRQLTLHLMQKVARTVNDAVLEKIPKDRQPDFKPYTHKHLFNYARDHDPAWPDPNEALMSP
;
A
#
# COMPACT_ATOMS: atom_id res chain seq x y z
N MET A 1 -9.61 -7.73 25.34
CA MET A 1 -9.94 -8.56 24.21
C MET A 1 -8.73 -8.75 23.33
N LEU A 2 -8.39 -9.99 23.10
CA LEU A 2 -7.22 -10.32 22.30
C LEU A 2 -7.33 -9.81 20.88
N GLU A 3 -8.53 -9.76 20.34
CA GLU A 3 -8.76 -9.33 18.96
C GLU A 3 -8.46 -7.85 18.73
N SER A 4 -8.67 -7.02 19.76
CA SER A 4 -8.41 -5.60 19.61
C SER A 4 -6.92 -5.29 19.44
N THR A 5 -6.03 -6.16 19.92
CA THR A 5 -4.60 -5.96 19.78
C THR A 5 -4.10 -6.25 18.37
N ARG A 6 -4.92 -6.90 17.54
CA ARG A 6 -4.58 -7.24 16.17
C ARG A 6 -5.21 -6.28 15.15
N ASP A 7 -5.92 -5.29 15.64
CA ASP A 7 -6.56 -4.30 14.77
C ASP A 7 -5.93 -2.95 15.04
N HIS A 8 -5.24 -2.43 14.05
CA HIS A 8 -4.47 -1.20 14.17
C HIS A 8 -5.18 0.02 13.55
N GLY A 9 -6.45 -0.16 13.19
CA GLY A 9 -7.20 0.90 12.53
C GLY A 9 -6.83 1.10 11.07
N THR A 10 -7.47 2.06 10.44
CA THR A 10 -7.21 2.36 9.03
C THR A 10 -5.73 2.67 8.81
N GLN A 11 -5.14 2.04 7.83
CA GLN A 11 -3.71 2.12 7.60
C GLN A 11 -3.35 3.23 6.60
N PRO A 12 -2.09 3.70 6.60
CA PRO A 12 -1.61 4.64 5.58
C PRO A 12 -1.85 4.15 4.16
N LEU A 13 -1.82 2.83 3.96
CA LEU A 13 -2.15 2.20 2.69
C LEU A 13 -3.50 2.68 2.14
N ASP A 14 -4.50 2.80 3.00
CA ASP A 14 -5.85 3.18 2.57
C ASP A 14 -5.85 4.57 1.93
N GLY A 15 -5.25 5.54 2.60
CA GLY A 15 -5.15 6.89 2.07
C GLY A 15 -4.33 6.97 0.78
N LEU A 16 -3.26 6.18 0.72
CA LEU A 16 -2.39 6.15 -0.45
C LEU A 16 -3.13 5.61 -1.67
N LEU A 17 -3.87 4.51 -1.52
CA LEU A 17 -4.65 3.95 -2.62
C LEU A 17 -5.73 4.91 -3.07
N THR A 18 -6.34 5.63 -2.14
CA THR A 18 -7.34 6.65 -2.47
C THR A 18 -6.73 7.79 -3.27
N ARG A 19 -5.55 8.28 -2.86
CA ARG A 19 -4.87 9.37 -3.58
C ARG A 19 -4.47 8.96 -4.99
N TRP A 20 -4.05 7.70 -5.18
CA TRP A 20 -3.67 7.19 -6.50
C TRP A 20 -4.87 6.70 -7.32
N ASP A 21 -6.07 6.75 -6.75
CA ASP A 21 -7.29 6.26 -7.38
C ASP A 21 -7.18 4.78 -7.80
N ILE A 22 -6.69 3.98 -6.85
CA ILE A 22 -6.54 2.54 -7.04
C ILE A 22 -7.59 1.82 -6.19
N THR A 23 -8.45 1.04 -6.84
CA THR A 23 -9.47 0.24 -6.15
C THR A 23 -8.89 -1.09 -5.70
N ASN A 24 -9.60 -1.76 -4.78
CA ASN A 24 -9.22 -3.11 -4.35
C ASN A 24 -9.17 -4.05 -5.54
N HIS A 25 -10.14 -3.92 -6.44
CA HIS A 25 -10.22 -4.77 -7.64
C HIS A 25 -8.98 -4.58 -8.53
N GLN A 26 -8.58 -3.33 -8.76
CA GLN A 26 -7.40 -3.04 -9.56
C GLN A 26 -6.13 -3.63 -8.92
N LEU A 27 -6.02 -3.53 -7.60
CA LEU A 27 -4.88 -4.07 -6.89
C LEU A 27 -4.81 -5.59 -7.03
N VAL A 28 -5.95 -6.27 -6.89
CA VAL A 28 -6.03 -7.72 -7.04
C VAL A 28 -5.66 -8.13 -8.47
N GLU A 29 -6.16 -7.42 -9.46
CA GLU A 29 -5.86 -7.73 -10.85
C GLU A 29 -4.39 -7.50 -11.21
N THR A 30 -3.77 -6.50 -10.62
CA THR A 30 -2.35 -6.21 -10.85
C THR A 30 -1.44 -7.24 -10.21
N SER A 31 -1.90 -7.89 -9.13
CA SER A 31 -1.05 -8.78 -8.36
C SER A 31 -0.61 -10.01 -9.16
N VAL A 32 0.70 -10.22 -9.21
CA VAL A 32 1.28 -11.44 -9.78
C VAL A 32 1.50 -12.50 -8.69
N GLU A 33 1.23 -12.16 -7.44
CA GLU A 33 1.46 -13.04 -6.29
C GLU A 33 0.14 -13.53 -5.67
N GLN A 34 -0.94 -13.50 -6.43
CA GLN A 34 -2.25 -14.01 -6.03
C GLN A 34 -2.84 -13.31 -4.79
N LEU A 35 -2.66 -12.01 -4.72
CA LEU A 35 -3.33 -11.21 -3.71
C LEU A 35 -4.83 -11.22 -3.96
N ASN A 36 -5.64 -11.42 -2.93
CA ASN A 36 -7.10 -11.49 -3.09
C ASN A 36 -7.80 -10.31 -2.40
N HIS A 37 -9.07 -10.13 -2.71
CA HIS A 37 -9.86 -9.00 -2.18
C HIS A 37 -9.90 -8.99 -0.66
N LYS A 38 -10.01 -10.15 -0.03
CA LYS A 38 -10.06 -10.25 1.42
C LYS A 38 -8.78 -9.76 2.06
N GLN A 39 -7.64 -10.14 1.46
CA GLN A 39 -6.33 -9.69 1.95
C GLN A 39 -6.17 -8.19 1.80
N VAL A 40 -6.56 -7.62 0.66
CA VAL A 40 -6.49 -6.17 0.42
C VAL A 40 -7.37 -5.43 1.43
N GLN A 41 -8.59 -5.90 1.63
CA GLN A 41 -9.53 -5.28 2.55
C GLN A 41 -8.99 -5.28 3.98
N ARG A 42 -8.43 -6.40 4.42
CA ARG A 42 -7.81 -6.50 5.74
C ARG A 42 -6.61 -5.56 5.87
N ALA A 43 -5.80 -5.47 4.82
CA ALA A 43 -4.64 -4.58 4.81
C ALA A 43 -5.05 -3.12 4.99
N ARG A 44 -6.07 -2.67 4.29
CA ARG A 44 -6.55 -1.30 4.37
C ARG A 44 -7.17 -0.97 5.73
N LYS A 45 -7.88 -1.91 6.32
CA LYS A 45 -8.59 -1.71 7.58
C LYS A 45 -7.69 -1.80 8.81
N GLY A 46 -6.48 -2.31 8.65
CA GLY A 46 -5.52 -2.38 9.74
C GLY A 46 -5.51 -3.69 10.50
N ARG A 47 -6.10 -4.74 9.95
CA ARG A 47 -5.95 -6.07 10.53
C ARG A 47 -4.50 -6.48 10.45
N GLN A 48 -3.92 -6.94 11.55
CA GLN A 48 -2.50 -7.28 11.56
C GLN A 48 -2.17 -8.39 10.56
N LEU A 49 -1.16 -8.13 9.73
CA LEU A 49 -0.68 -9.06 8.72
C LEU A 49 0.71 -9.55 9.10
N THR A 50 1.11 -10.68 8.53
CA THR A 50 2.48 -11.14 8.63
C THR A 50 3.39 -10.22 7.83
N LEU A 51 4.67 -10.22 8.16
CA LEU A 51 5.66 -9.45 7.40
C LEU A 51 5.65 -9.85 5.93
N HIS A 52 5.58 -11.14 5.64
CA HIS A 52 5.54 -11.64 4.28
C HIS A 52 4.36 -11.07 3.50
N LEU A 53 3.18 -11.03 4.12
CA LEU A 53 2.00 -10.50 3.46
C LEU A 53 2.07 -8.98 3.30
N MET A 54 2.61 -8.26 4.28
CA MET A 54 2.81 -6.82 4.17
C MET A 54 3.73 -6.48 2.99
N GLN A 55 4.81 -7.25 2.83
CA GLN A 55 5.74 -7.05 1.72
C GLN A 55 5.10 -7.37 0.37
N LYS A 56 4.28 -8.41 0.33
CA LYS A 56 3.53 -8.78 -0.87
C LYS A 56 2.59 -7.65 -1.30
N VAL A 57 1.88 -7.06 -0.33
CA VAL A 57 1.00 -5.92 -0.60
C VAL A 57 1.81 -4.74 -1.12
N ALA A 58 2.96 -4.45 -0.52
CA ALA A 58 3.81 -3.34 -0.96
C ALA A 58 4.28 -3.52 -2.40
N ARG A 59 4.70 -4.72 -2.78
CA ARG A 59 5.13 -4.99 -4.16
C ARG A 59 3.98 -4.78 -5.15
N THR A 60 2.80 -5.25 -4.79
CA THR A 60 1.62 -5.08 -5.65
C THR A 60 1.23 -3.62 -5.78
N VAL A 61 1.29 -2.87 -4.68
CA VAL A 61 1.01 -1.43 -4.69
C VAL A 61 1.97 -0.71 -5.64
N ASN A 62 3.25 -1.04 -5.58
CA ASN A 62 4.23 -0.42 -6.47
C ASN A 62 3.90 -0.67 -7.94
N ASP A 63 3.53 -1.90 -8.28
CA ASP A 63 3.15 -2.23 -9.65
C ASP A 63 1.90 -1.45 -10.09
N ALA A 64 0.90 -1.35 -9.22
CA ALA A 64 -0.32 -0.64 -9.52
C ALA A 64 -0.10 0.86 -9.68
N VAL A 65 0.75 1.44 -8.83
CA VAL A 65 1.09 2.87 -8.92
C VAL A 65 1.85 3.16 -10.21
N LEU A 66 2.79 2.30 -10.58
CA LEU A 66 3.53 2.47 -11.83
C LEU A 66 2.60 2.51 -13.04
N GLU A 67 1.53 1.73 -13.04
CA GLU A 67 0.55 1.76 -14.13
C GLU A 67 -0.15 3.09 -14.26
N LYS A 68 -0.21 3.87 -13.17
CA LYS A 68 -0.84 5.19 -13.18
C LYS A 68 0.10 6.31 -13.61
N ILE A 69 1.39 6.03 -13.72
CA ILE A 69 2.41 7.04 -14.03
C ILE A 69 2.76 6.97 -15.50
N PRO A 70 2.79 8.11 -16.23
CA PRO A 70 3.24 8.12 -17.62
C PRO A 70 4.64 7.55 -17.74
N LYS A 71 4.91 6.86 -18.85
CA LYS A 71 6.18 6.16 -19.04
C LYS A 71 7.39 7.07 -18.91
N ASP A 72 7.29 8.30 -19.40
CA ASP A 72 8.39 9.25 -19.34
C ASP A 72 8.70 9.72 -17.92
N ARG A 73 7.76 9.52 -16.98
CA ARG A 73 7.94 9.89 -15.57
C ARG A 73 8.19 8.71 -14.65
N GLN A 74 8.07 7.48 -15.14
CA GLN A 74 8.29 6.30 -14.32
C GLN A 74 9.68 6.24 -13.70
N PRO A 75 10.76 6.72 -14.35
CA PRO A 75 12.08 6.73 -13.71
C PRO A 75 12.17 7.55 -12.43
N ASP A 76 11.25 8.50 -12.23
CA ASP A 76 11.20 9.32 -11.02
C ASP A 76 10.48 8.64 -9.87
N PHE A 77 9.84 7.50 -10.11
CA PHE A 77 9.09 6.77 -9.10
C PHE A 77 10.00 6.20 -8.01
N LYS A 78 9.60 6.40 -6.75
CA LYS A 78 10.28 5.84 -5.59
C LYS A 78 9.42 4.73 -5.00
N PRO A 79 9.87 3.47 -5.00
CA PRO A 79 9.06 2.36 -4.49
C PRO A 79 8.65 2.54 -3.03
N TYR A 80 7.43 2.15 -2.73
CA TYR A 80 6.95 2.09 -1.36
C TYR A 80 7.40 0.78 -0.72
N THR A 81 7.61 0.81 0.60
CA THR A 81 7.88 -0.39 1.38
C THR A 81 6.74 -0.61 2.37
N HIS A 82 6.71 -1.80 2.98
CA HIS A 82 5.70 -2.09 4.00
C HIS A 82 5.76 -1.11 5.18
N LYS A 83 6.93 -0.54 5.45
CA LYS A 83 7.09 0.45 6.52
C LYS A 83 6.30 1.72 6.26
N HIS A 84 6.08 2.06 5.00
CA HIS A 84 5.32 3.24 4.61
C HIS A 84 3.82 2.99 4.63
N LEU A 85 3.41 1.75 4.42
CA LEU A 85 2.01 1.39 4.23
C LEU A 85 1.31 0.95 5.51
N PHE A 86 2.06 0.47 6.50
CA PHE A 86 1.50 -0.10 7.72
C PHE A 86 2.10 0.56 8.95
N ASN A 87 1.22 1.15 9.78
CA ASN A 87 1.66 1.90 10.96
C ASN A 87 2.17 1.01 12.08
N TYR A 88 1.92 -0.28 12.03
CA TYR A 88 2.42 -1.23 13.01
C TYR A 88 3.69 -1.95 12.54
N ALA A 89 4.18 -1.60 11.35
CA ALA A 89 5.43 -2.16 10.85
C ALA A 89 6.61 -1.60 11.65
N ARG A 90 7.62 -2.43 11.85
CA ARG A 90 8.84 -1.99 12.50
C ARG A 90 9.47 -0.85 11.71
N ASP A 91 9.93 0.19 12.42
CA ASP A 91 10.56 1.37 11.82
C ASP A 91 9.61 2.25 11.00
N HIS A 92 8.29 2.12 11.22
CA HIS A 92 7.34 3.01 10.59
C HIS A 92 7.57 4.45 11.08
N ASP A 93 7.61 5.40 10.15
CA ASP A 93 7.73 6.83 10.45
C ASP A 93 6.41 7.51 10.08
N PRO A 94 5.61 7.95 11.05
CA PRO A 94 4.33 8.60 10.75
C PRO A 94 4.49 9.96 10.08
N ALA A 95 5.66 10.57 10.16
CA ALA A 95 5.94 11.86 9.52
C ALA A 95 6.59 11.70 8.13
N TRP A 96 6.72 10.47 7.64
CA TRP A 96 7.36 10.21 6.36
C TRP A 96 6.61 10.90 5.22
N PRO A 97 7.29 11.75 4.43
CA PRO A 97 6.65 12.38 3.29
C PRO A 97 6.61 11.41 2.11
N ASP A 98 5.52 11.45 1.35
CA ASP A 98 5.40 10.62 0.16
C ASP A 98 6.31 11.17 -0.94
N PRO A 99 7.36 10.44 -1.35
CA PRO A 99 8.29 10.94 -2.36
C PRO A 99 7.69 11.00 -3.76
N ASN A 100 6.52 10.40 -3.95
CA ASN A 100 5.85 10.36 -5.25
C ASN A 100 4.72 11.38 -5.37
N GLU A 101 4.58 12.26 -4.39
CA GLU A 101 3.51 13.25 -4.37
C GLU A 101 3.50 14.10 -5.65
N ALA A 102 4.66 14.49 -6.13
CA ALA A 102 4.78 15.29 -7.35
C ALA A 102 4.29 14.54 -8.60
N LEU A 103 4.33 13.22 -8.57
CA LEU A 103 3.86 12.40 -9.69
C LEU A 103 2.34 12.25 -9.73
N MET A 104 1.66 12.56 -8.63
CA MET A 104 0.19 12.50 -8.55
C MET A 104 -0.46 13.69 -9.24
N SER A 105 0.24 14.79 -9.35
CA SER A 105 -0.30 16.00 -9.97
C SER A 105 -0.14 15.96 -11.47
N PRO A 106 -1.17 16.32 -12.22
CA PRO A 106 -1.07 16.40 -13.68
C PRO A 106 -0.09 17.46 -14.12
#